data_5b620159db64389c2fef38dfb2b4529a
#
_entry.id   5b620159db64389c2fef38dfb2b4529a
#
_cell.length_a   1.000
_cell.length_b   1.000
_cell.length_c   1.000
_cell.angle_alpha   90.00
_cell.angle_beta   90.00
_cell.angle_gamma   90.00
#
_symmetry.space_group_name_H-M   'P 1'
#
loop_
_entity.id
_entity.type
_entity.pdbx_description
1 polymer ?
#
loop_
_entity_poly.entity_id
_entity_poly.type
_entity_poly.pdbx_seq_one_letter_code
_entity_poly.pdbx_strand_id
1 'polypeptide(L)'
;MTQKYIEGDIVEYDNKVMFIKEPRDGSHFDLSCHKEGLVYCFVCVEDIKTVVLTPKILKKNGWKKFKRPYSSDYCYRRKGCTTLNIRSDKEVYFHWGDHDKSITTVHQLQHLLFGLGLNSEMEV
;
A
#
# COMPACT_ATOMS: atom_id res chain seq x y z
N MET A 1 10.54 -16.24 2.30
CA MET A 1 10.68 -14.93 2.94
C MET A 1 9.39 -14.54 3.59
N THR A 2 9.41 -14.34 4.89
CA THR A 2 8.26 -13.79 5.60
C THR A 2 8.13 -12.30 5.26
N GLN A 3 6.95 -11.89 4.83
CA GLN A 3 6.67 -10.47 4.64
C GLN A 3 6.62 -9.77 6.00
N LYS A 4 7.29 -8.62 6.05
CA LYS A 4 7.35 -7.83 7.27
C LYS A 4 6.22 -6.80 7.24
N TYR A 5 5.21 -7.02 8.09
CA TYR A 5 4.14 -6.04 8.28
C TYR A 5 4.42 -5.21 9.52
N ILE A 6 4.00 -3.95 9.47
CA ILE A 6 4.08 -3.03 10.60
C ILE A 6 2.67 -2.52 10.95
N GLU A 7 2.53 -1.96 12.14
CA GLU A 7 1.27 -1.37 12.59
C GLU A 7 0.73 -0.35 11.58
N GLY A 8 -0.55 -0.47 11.25
CA GLY A 8 -1.21 0.39 10.28
C GLY A 8 -1.22 -0.13 8.85
N ASP A 9 -0.47 -1.20 8.55
CA ASP A 9 -0.46 -1.77 7.22
C ASP A 9 -1.83 -2.32 6.84
N ILE A 10 -2.23 -2.05 5.60
CA ILE A 10 -3.48 -2.56 5.04
C ILE A 10 -3.23 -3.93 4.42
N VAL A 11 -3.99 -4.91 4.84
CA VAL A 11 -3.89 -6.30 4.41
C VAL A 11 -5.29 -6.88 4.17
N GLU A 12 -5.34 -8.09 3.64
CA GLU A 12 -6.58 -8.84 3.48
C GLU A 12 -6.52 -10.13 4.30
N TYR A 13 -7.57 -10.39 5.05
CA TYR A 13 -7.74 -11.61 5.82
C TYR A 13 -9.21 -12.01 5.80
N ASP A 14 -9.50 -13.29 5.55
CA ASP A 14 -10.87 -13.81 5.49
C ASP A 14 -11.76 -13.00 4.53
N ASN A 15 -11.21 -12.68 3.36
CA ASN A 15 -11.86 -11.87 2.31
C ASN A 15 -12.28 -10.46 2.76
N LYS A 16 -11.65 -9.94 3.83
CA LYS A 16 -11.93 -8.60 4.35
C LYS A 16 -10.66 -7.77 4.39
N VAL A 17 -10.78 -6.48 4.10
CA VAL A 17 -9.69 -5.52 4.26
C VAL A 17 -9.55 -5.20 5.74
N MET A 18 -8.34 -5.36 6.26
CA MET A 18 -8.02 -5.14 7.66
C MET A 18 -6.73 -4.36 7.82
N PHE A 19 -6.49 -3.91 9.05
CA PHE A 19 -5.25 -3.21 9.42
C PHE A 19 -4.45 -4.07 10.38
N ILE A 20 -3.13 -4.04 10.25
CA ILE A 20 -2.24 -4.60 11.26
C ILE A 20 -2.35 -3.74 12.52
N LYS A 21 -2.89 -4.31 13.59
CA LYS A 21 -3.02 -3.62 14.86
C LYS A 21 -1.75 -3.73 15.67
N GLU A 22 -1.18 -4.93 15.77
CA GLU A 22 0.03 -5.18 16.52
C GLU A 22 0.74 -6.45 16.02
N PRO A 23 2.04 -6.40 15.75
CA PRO A 23 2.82 -7.62 15.57
C PRO A 23 2.96 -8.35 16.91
N ARG A 24 2.75 -9.66 16.91
CA ARG A 24 2.93 -10.48 18.13
C ARG A 24 4.31 -11.12 18.17
N ASP A 25 4.68 -11.75 17.07
CA ASP A 25 6.01 -12.30 16.87
C ASP A 25 6.33 -12.22 15.37
N GLY A 26 7.41 -12.79 14.92
CA GLY A 26 7.82 -12.72 13.52
C GLY A 26 6.84 -13.35 12.53
N SER A 27 5.84 -14.11 12.99
CA SER A 27 4.93 -14.85 12.12
C SER A 27 3.45 -14.70 12.48
N HIS A 28 3.11 -13.94 13.53
CA HIS A 28 1.72 -13.73 13.96
C HIS A 28 1.44 -12.25 14.18
N PHE A 29 0.22 -11.84 13.87
CA PHE A 29 -0.22 -10.44 13.94
C PHE A 29 -1.64 -10.35 14.46
N ASP A 30 -1.93 -9.29 15.21
CA ASP A 30 -3.30 -8.91 15.51
C ASP A 30 -3.83 -8.01 14.41
N LEU A 31 -5.05 -8.27 13.95
CA LEU A 31 -5.70 -7.52 12.88
C LEU A 31 -6.95 -6.83 13.40
N SER A 32 -7.24 -5.65 12.84
CA SER A 32 -8.44 -4.88 13.17
C SER A 32 -9.21 -4.53 11.90
N CYS A 33 -10.53 -4.72 11.94
CA CYS A 33 -11.43 -4.26 10.90
C CYS A 33 -12.27 -3.10 11.44
N HIS A 34 -11.95 -1.88 10.98
CA HIS A 34 -12.61 -0.67 11.50
C HIS A 34 -14.10 -0.61 11.16
N LYS A 35 -14.51 -1.13 10.00
CA LYS A 35 -15.91 -1.10 9.58
C LYS A 35 -16.82 -1.94 10.47
N GLU A 36 -16.33 -3.07 10.92
CA GLU A 36 -17.12 -4.04 11.69
C GLU A 36 -16.75 -4.04 13.17
N GLY A 37 -15.72 -3.30 13.56
CA GLY A 37 -15.22 -3.29 14.92
C GLY A 37 -14.63 -4.62 15.38
N LEU A 38 -14.28 -5.49 14.44
CA LEU A 38 -13.73 -6.81 14.73
C LEU A 38 -12.23 -6.74 14.94
N VAL A 39 -11.74 -7.54 15.88
CA VAL A 39 -10.32 -7.73 16.12
C VAL A 39 -10.02 -9.22 16.09
N TYR A 40 -9.04 -9.61 15.27
CA TYR A 40 -8.56 -10.98 15.21
C TYR A 40 -7.17 -11.02 15.81
N CYS A 41 -6.99 -11.86 16.80
CA CYS A 41 -5.71 -11.96 17.51
C CYS A 41 -4.90 -13.16 17.02
N PHE A 42 -3.59 -12.97 16.98
CA PHE A 42 -2.63 -14.04 16.71
C PHE A 42 -2.85 -14.74 15.36
N VAL A 43 -3.11 -13.94 14.32
CA VAL A 43 -3.31 -14.45 12.95
C VAL A 43 -1.96 -14.80 12.35
N CYS A 44 -1.84 -16.00 11.78
CA CYS A 44 -0.62 -16.45 11.11
C CYS A 44 -0.37 -15.66 9.83
N VAL A 45 0.88 -15.25 9.60
CA VAL A 45 1.28 -14.48 8.42
C VAL A 45 0.90 -15.19 7.11
N GLU A 46 0.88 -16.51 7.11
CA GLU A 46 0.52 -17.30 5.92
C GLU A 46 -0.94 -17.12 5.52
N ASP A 47 -1.80 -16.74 6.45
CA ASP A 47 -3.23 -16.50 6.20
C ASP A 47 -3.52 -15.04 5.82
N ILE A 48 -2.53 -14.18 5.91
CA ILE A 48 -2.64 -12.76 5.57
C ILE A 48 -2.23 -12.57 4.12
N LYS A 49 -3.08 -11.89 3.35
CA LYS A 49 -2.80 -11.56 1.94
C LYS A 49 -2.52 -10.08 1.79
N THR A 50 -1.71 -9.74 0.79
CA THR A 50 -1.46 -8.35 0.43
C THR A 50 -2.64 -7.80 -0.37
N VAL A 51 -2.87 -6.49 -0.25
CA VAL A 51 -3.85 -5.78 -1.09
C VAL A 51 -3.10 -5.20 -2.28
N VAL A 52 -3.52 -5.56 -3.49
CA VAL A 52 -2.90 -5.07 -4.72
C VAL A 52 -3.22 -3.58 -4.88
N LEU A 53 -2.21 -2.77 -5.18
CA LEU A 53 -2.38 -1.34 -5.43
C LEU A 53 -2.97 -1.14 -6.83
N THR A 54 -4.08 -0.44 -6.91
CA THR A 54 -4.78 -0.17 -8.17
C THR A 54 -4.93 1.34 -8.39
N PRO A 55 -5.14 1.79 -9.65
CA PRO A 55 -5.44 3.20 -9.91
C PRO A 55 -6.65 3.71 -9.14
N LYS A 56 -7.66 2.88 -8.93
CA LYS A 56 -8.85 3.23 -8.15
C LYS A 56 -8.49 3.57 -6.71
N ILE A 57 -7.62 2.77 -6.08
CA ILE A 57 -7.14 3.01 -4.71
C ILE A 57 -6.35 4.31 -4.64
N LEU A 58 -5.47 4.56 -5.61
CA LEU A 58 -4.71 5.81 -5.66
C LEU A 58 -5.63 7.03 -5.72
N LYS A 59 -6.64 7.01 -6.61
CA LYS A 59 -7.60 8.10 -6.72
C LYS A 59 -8.36 8.33 -5.42
N LYS A 60 -8.77 7.26 -4.74
CA LYS A 60 -9.48 7.33 -3.46
C LYS A 60 -8.65 8.01 -2.39
N ASN A 61 -7.33 7.94 -2.49
CA ASN A 61 -6.39 8.53 -1.52
C ASN A 61 -5.81 9.87 -1.96
N GLY A 62 -6.44 10.53 -2.92
CA GLY A 62 -6.08 11.88 -3.32
C GLY A 62 -5.00 11.96 -4.40
N TRP A 63 -4.62 10.86 -4.99
CA TRP A 63 -3.67 10.85 -6.09
C TRP A 63 -4.39 11.21 -7.39
N LYS A 64 -3.80 12.13 -8.17
CA LYS A 64 -4.34 12.58 -9.45
C LYS A 64 -3.52 12.03 -10.61
N LYS A 65 -4.22 11.60 -11.64
CA LYS A 65 -3.62 11.05 -12.86
C LYS A 65 -3.19 12.16 -13.81
N PHE A 66 -1.96 12.07 -14.31
CA PHE A 66 -1.43 12.97 -15.34
C PHE A 66 -0.84 12.14 -16.47
N LYS A 67 -1.15 12.53 -17.70
CA LYS A 67 -0.53 11.92 -18.87
C LYS A 67 0.81 12.60 -19.12
N ARG A 68 1.87 11.81 -19.33
CA ARG A 68 3.18 12.35 -19.68
C ARG A 68 3.19 12.82 -21.14
N PRO A 69 3.77 14.01 -21.43
CA PRO A 69 3.99 14.41 -22.81
C PRO A 69 4.91 13.41 -23.53
N TYR A 70 4.59 13.11 -24.78
CA TYR A 70 5.41 12.23 -25.63
C TYR A 70 5.53 10.78 -25.17
N SER A 71 4.69 10.33 -24.26
CA SER A 71 4.70 8.96 -23.75
C SER A 71 3.29 8.43 -23.62
N SER A 72 3.12 7.11 -23.76
CA SER A 72 1.87 6.43 -23.43
C SER A 72 1.71 6.18 -21.93
N ASP A 73 2.75 6.46 -21.15
CA ASP A 73 2.74 6.24 -19.71
C ASP A 73 1.98 7.32 -18.97
N TYR A 74 1.41 6.94 -17.84
CA TYR A 74 0.72 7.85 -16.92
C TYR A 74 1.49 7.95 -15.63
N CYS A 75 1.35 9.07 -14.93
CA CYS A 75 1.86 9.22 -13.58
C CYS A 75 0.76 9.68 -12.65
N TYR A 76 0.92 9.37 -11.38
CA TYR A 76 0.02 9.82 -10.32
C TYR A 76 0.80 10.73 -9.37
N ARG A 77 0.17 11.85 -9.02
CA ARG A 77 0.75 12.83 -8.11
C ARG A 77 -0.24 13.15 -6.99
N ARG A 78 0.31 13.35 -5.81
CA ARG A 78 -0.43 13.88 -4.66
C ARG A 78 0.35 15.05 -4.08
N LYS A 79 -0.35 16.10 -3.65
CA LYS A 79 0.28 17.29 -3.09
C LYS A 79 1.20 16.91 -1.91
N GLY A 80 2.44 17.38 -1.95
CA GLY A 80 3.44 17.09 -0.93
C GLY A 80 4.06 15.71 -1.00
N CYS A 81 3.68 14.92 -2.00
CA CYS A 81 4.19 13.57 -2.19
C CYS A 81 4.99 13.44 -3.48
N THR A 82 5.70 12.35 -3.57
CA THR A 82 6.46 11.98 -4.75
C THR A 82 5.53 11.53 -5.89
N THR A 83 6.09 11.35 -7.07
CA THR A 83 5.37 10.91 -8.25
C THR A 83 5.43 9.39 -8.38
N LEU A 84 4.30 8.76 -8.66
CA LEU A 84 4.21 7.35 -8.99
C LEU A 84 3.96 7.19 -10.49
N ASN A 85 4.76 6.36 -11.13
CA ASN A 85 4.62 6.08 -12.56
C ASN A 85 3.94 4.72 -12.76
N ILE A 86 3.01 4.65 -13.70
CA ILE A 86 2.39 3.41 -14.12
C ILE A 86 2.84 3.08 -15.53
N ARG A 87 3.41 1.91 -15.72
CA ARG A 87 3.71 1.38 -17.04
C ARG A 87 2.48 0.74 -17.67
N SER A 88 2.56 0.53 -18.98
CA SER A 88 1.49 -0.09 -19.77
C SER A 88 1.11 -1.50 -19.32
N ASP A 89 1.97 -2.18 -18.59
CA ASP A 89 1.76 -3.51 -18.01
C ASP A 89 1.08 -3.48 -16.65
N LYS A 90 0.59 -2.31 -16.23
CA LYS A 90 -0.12 -2.08 -14.96
C LYS A 90 0.76 -2.14 -13.71
N GLU A 91 2.07 -2.16 -13.86
CA GLU A 91 2.97 -2.04 -12.71
C GLU A 91 3.07 -0.60 -12.25
N VAL A 92 3.02 -0.40 -10.93
CA VAL A 92 3.18 0.92 -10.33
C VAL A 92 4.62 1.06 -9.85
N TYR A 93 5.31 2.08 -10.35
CA TYR A 93 6.69 2.34 -9.97
C TYR A 93 6.80 3.64 -9.19
N PHE A 94 7.60 3.59 -8.16
CA PHE A 94 8.04 4.79 -7.48
C PHE A 94 9.26 5.35 -8.21
N HIS A 95 9.17 6.60 -8.64
CA HIS A 95 10.28 7.29 -9.28
C HIS A 95 10.77 8.44 -8.39
N TRP A 96 11.97 8.30 -7.85
CA TRP A 96 12.61 9.34 -7.05
C TRP A 96 14.06 9.49 -7.49
N GLY A 97 14.33 10.58 -8.22
CA GLY A 97 15.65 10.80 -8.79
C GLY A 97 16.04 9.67 -9.73
N ASP A 98 17.20 9.06 -9.48
CA ASP A 98 17.73 7.95 -10.28
C ASP A 98 17.28 6.57 -9.79
N HIS A 99 16.41 6.50 -8.78
CA HIS A 99 15.97 5.25 -8.19
C HIS A 99 14.54 4.91 -8.58
N ASP A 100 14.37 3.85 -9.36
CA ASP A 100 13.07 3.27 -9.66
C ASP A 100 12.85 2.06 -8.76
N LYS A 101 11.80 2.12 -7.95
CA LYS A 101 11.40 1.01 -7.11
C LYS A 101 9.99 0.57 -7.47
N SER A 102 9.83 -0.70 -7.79
CA SER A 102 8.52 -1.26 -8.10
C SER A 102 7.66 -1.37 -6.84
N ILE A 103 6.45 -0.81 -6.90
CA ILE A 103 5.46 -0.88 -5.83
C ILE A 103 4.22 -1.51 -6.42
N THR A 104 3.81 -2.65 -5.88
CA THR A 104 2.66 -3.40 -6.39
C THR A 104 1.56 -3.57 -5.36
N THR A 105 1.84 -3.31 -4.09
CA THR A 105 0.88 -3.51 -2.99
C THR A 105 0.68 -2.23 -2.18
N VAL A 106 -0.49 -2.15 -1.52
CA VAL A 106 -0.84 -0.99 -0.69
C VAL A 106 0.16 -0.82 0.45
N HIS A 107 0.52 -1.90 1.14
CA HIS A 107 1.45 -1.78 2.27
C HIS A 107 2.86 -1.36 1.84
N GLN A 108 3.31 -1.73 0.64
CA GLN A 108 4.59 -1.24 0.12
C GLN A 108 4.56 0.29 -0.06
N LEU A 109 3.45 0.84 -0.57
CA LEU A 109 3.29 2.28 -0.67
C LEU A 109 3.24 2.94 0.70
N GLN A 110 2.54 2.34 1.66
CA GLN A 110 2.49 2.83 3.03
C GLN A 110 3.89 2.89 3.65
N HIS A 111 4.71 1.85 3.50
CA HIS A 111 6.08 1.82 4.01
C HIS A 111 6.95 2.91 3.38
N LEU A 112 6.78 3.12 2.07
CA LEU A 112 7.51 4.17 1.37
C LEU A 112 7.15 5.55 1.91
N LEU A 113 5.86 5.85 2.03
CA LEU A 113 5.37 7.13 2.55
C LEU A 113 5.85 7.36 3.98
N PHE A 114 5.78 6.34 4.82
CA PHE A 114 6.27 6.41 6.19
C PHE A 114 7.78 6.71 6.22
N GLY A 115 8.57 6.02 5.39
CA GLY A 115 10.01 6.24 5.30
C GLY A 115 10.41 7.63 4.81
N LEU A 116 9.52 8.28 4.05
CA LEU A 116 9.72 9.66 3.58
C LEU A 116 9.19 10.71 4.56
N GLY A 117 8.65 10.30 5.71
CA GLY A 117 8.05 11.20 6.68
C GLY A 117 6.70 11.76 6.24
N LEU A 118 6.03 11.10 5.30
CA LEU A 118 4.73 11.52 4.78
C LEU A 118 3.61 10.71 5.43
N ASN A 119 2.37 11.20 5.29
CA ASN A 119 1.20 10.48 5.79
C ASN A 119 1.03 9.15 5.05
N SER A 120 1.14 8.04 5.78
CA SER A 120 1.03 6.68 5.25
C SER A 120 -0.36 6.07 5.43
N GLU A 121 -1.31 6.78 6.02
CA GLU A 121 -2.68 6.30 6.15
C GLU A 121 -3.35 6.23 4.79
N MET A 122 -4.04 5.14 4.50
CA MET A 122 -4.72 4.93 3.23
C MET A 122 -6.08 4.28 3.44
N GLU A 123 -6.98 4.54 2.50
CA GLU A 123 -8.27 3.86 2.38
C GLU A 123 -8.26 2.93 1.16
N VAL A 124 -9.00 1.86 1.26
CA VAL A 124 -9.09 0.86 0.17
C VAL A 124 -10.52 0.67 -0.30
#